data_a451a58d93178ce5d0d428c64e25efd0
#
_entry.id   a451a58d93178ce5d0d428c64e25efd0
#
_cell.length_a   1.000
_cell.length_b   1.000
_cell.length_c   1.000
_cell.angle_alpha   90.00
_cell.angle_beta   90.00
_cell.angle_gamma   90.00
#
_symmetry.space_group_name_H-M   'P 1'
#
loop_
_entity.id
_entity.type
_entity.pdbx_description
1 polymer ?
#
loop_
_entity_poly.entity_id
_entity_poly.type
_entity_poly.pdbx_seq_one_letter_code
_entity_poly.pdbx_strand_id
1 'polypeptide(L)'
;HRNMRTEFTWFVAQEAMHHNILKLQELPDNSYDVGIIIIPKNIDSYLNFDVITHLKRVCKKYAFMQEGPSWYFQDLSLNQSLWFYNIMLNSDFVLAHNDRDKEYYEGLLEKKCYINPTLMIEDLIKTIPSLERSNVIIGGNLRRWYGGFNSLMIAQEFEEDIWAPQMGRMREDEKSLEGLNHLPYMEWVDWMYSLNKFKYAIHLNPNSIGGTFSLNCGYLGIPCIGNIHSNTQRLCFPDLSLEPDNLKEARKLAKKLRLDKDFYLSCSKIAKENYNLYFSENTYNKIWSKILKQI
;
A
#
# COMPACT_ATOMS: atom_id res chain seq x y z
N HIS A 1 0.09 -7.06 -15.36
CA HIS A 1 0.96 -6.70 -14.24
C HIS A 1 0.54 -7.43 -13.00
N ARG A 2 1.42 -8.34 -12.53
CA ARG A 2 1.08 -9.30 -11.48
C ARG A 2 0.77 -8.67 -10.14
N ASN A 3 1.45 -7.61 -9.79
CA ASN A 3 1.25 -6.92 -8.52
C ASN A 3 1.33 -5.42 -8.77
N MET A 4 0.32 -4.69 -8.38
CA MET A 4 0.36 -3.23 -8.34
C MET A 4 1.18 -2.79 -7.12
N ARG A 5 2.46 -3.12 -7.12
CA ARG A 5 3.42 -2.60 -6.16
C ARG A 5 3.70 -1.14 -6.49
N THR A 6 4.02 -0.36 -5.50
CA THR A 6 4.29 1.07 -5.65
C THR A 6 5.38 1.35 -6.69
N GLU A 7 6.47 0.58 -6.68
CA GLU A 7 7.56 0.68 -7.65
C GLU A 7 7.10 0.43 -9.08
N PHE A 8 6.23 -0.55 -9.26
CA PHE A 8 5.74 -0.93 -10.56
C PHE A 8 4.74 0.09 -11.12
N THR A 9 3.86 0.57 -10.26
CA THR A 9 2.89 1.60 -10.59
C THR A 9 3.60 2.89 -11.00
N TRP A 10 4.65 3.23 -10.27
CA TRP A 10 5.46 4.41 -10.55
C TRP A 10 6.14 4.32 -11.92
N PHE A 11 6.74 3.17 -12.25
CA PHE A 11 7.32 2.90 -13.57
C PHE A 11 6.33 3.15 -14.70
N VAL A 12 5.12 2.58 -14.60
CA VAL A 12 4.10 2.71 -15.65
C VAL A 12 3.59 4.15 -15.77
N ALA A 13 3.32 4.80 -14.64
CA ALA A 13 2.70 6.12 -14.63
C ALA A 13 3.65 7.25 -15.05
N GLN A 14 4.95 7.09 -14.83
CA GLN A 14 5.96 8.11 -15.13
C GLN A 14 6.84 7.77 -16.34
N GLU A 15 6.52 6.68 -17.05
CA GLU A 15 7.36 6.17 -18.15
C GLU A 15 8.83 5.95 -17.71
N ALA A 16 9.04 5.67 -16.43
CA ALA A 16 10.36 5.52 -15.85
C ALA A 16 11.03 4.21 -16.31
N MET A 17 12.35 4.25 -16.46
CA MET A 17 13.15 3.05 -16.74
C MET A 17 13.40 2.28 -15.45
N HIS A 18 13.11 0.98 -15.45
CA HIS A 18 13.35 0.09 -14.31
C HIS A 18 14.62 -0.74 -14.53
N HIS A 19 15.53 -0.65 -13.57
CA HIS A 19 16.78 -1.40 -13.59
C HIS A 19 16.94 -2.25 -12.33
N ASN A 20 17.56 -3.41 -12.48
CA ASN A 20 18.08 -4.14 -11.32
C ASN A 20 19.26 -3.36 -10.73
N ILE A 21 19.36 -3.28 -9.41
CA ILE A 21 20.44 -2.58 -8.69
C ILE A 21 21.83 -3.04 -9.19
N LEU A 22 22.03 -4.34 -9.38
CA LEU A 22 23.30 -4.90 -9.84
C LEU A 22 23.69 -4.49 -11.28
N LYS A 23 22.73 -4.00 -12.06
CA LYS A 23 22.98 -3.51 -13.42
C LYS A 23 23.31 -2.03 -13.50
N LEU A 24 23.34 -1.30 -12.40
CA LEU A 24 23.70 0.12 -12.39
C LEU A 24 25.11 0.36 -12.94
N GLN A 25 26.02 -0.59 -12.75
CA GLN A 25 27.39 -0.50 -13.28
C GLN A 25 27.46 -0.48 -14.81
N GLU A 26 26.46 -1.03 -15.50
CA GLU A 26 26.39 -1.12 -16.96
C GLU A 26 25.81 0.15 -17.60
N LEU A 27 25.18 1.01 -16.81
CA LEU A 27 24.54 2.22 -17.30
C LEU A 27 25.57 3.35 -17.55
N PRO A 28 25.40 4.17 -18.60
CA PRO A 28 26.24 5.32 -18.86
C PRO A 28 26.15 6.38 -17.75
N ASP A 29 27.17 7.21 -17.64
CA ASP A 29 27.18 8.33 -16.71
C ASP A 29 26.10 9.36 -17.05
N ASN A 30 25.50 9.96 -16.00
CA ASN A 30 24.47 10.99 -16.14
C ASN A 30 23.28 10.59 -17.04
N SER A 31 22.91 9.30 -17.02
CA SER A 31 21.79 8.77 -17.82
C SER A 31 20.43 9.32 -17.40
N TYR A 32 20.30 9.73 -16.14
CA TYR A 32 19.01 10.15 -15.57
C TYR A 32 19.14 11.42 -14.75
N ASP A 33 18.12 12.28 -14.82
CA ASP A 33 18.03 13.45 -13.95
C ASP A 33 17.70 13.06 -12.52
N VAL A 34 16.81 12.07 -12.33
CA VAL A 34 16.41 11.56 -11.02
C VAL A 34 16.38 10.04 -11.03
N GLY A 35 17.08 9.43 -10.06
CA GLY A 35 16.96 8.01 -9.74
C GLY A 35 16.15 7.79 -8.48
N ILE A 36 15.44 6.66 -8.41
CA ILE A 36 14.79 6.21 -7.18
C ILE A 36 15.25 4.80 -6.88
N ILE A 37 15.95 4.65 -5.75
CA ILE A 37 16.27 3.32 -5.26
C ILE A 37 15.15 2.83 -4.34
N ILE A 38 14.57 1.68 -4.68
CA ILE A 38 13.56 1.03 -3.87
C ILE A 38 14.21 -0.09 -3.09
N ILE A 39 14.26 0.06 -1.77
CA ILE A 39 14.93 -0.90 -0.88
C ILE A 39 13.96 -2.04 -0.56
N PRO A 40 14.25 -3.28 -1.02
CA PRO A 40 13.44 -4.45 -0.71
C PRO A 40 13.70 -4.95 0.71
N LYS A 41 12.83 -5.84 1.20
CA LYS A 41 13.01 -6.47 2.53
C LYS A 41 14.26 -7.35 2.62
N ASN A 42 14.66 -8.01 1.53
CA ASN A 42 15.87 -8.82 1.48
C ASN A 42 16.92 -8.12 0.64
N ILE A 43 18.02 -7.76 1.27
CA ILE A 43 19.13 -7.01 0.69
C ILE A 43 20.45 -7.79 0.67
N ASP A 44 20.45 -9.07 1.07
CA ASP A 44 21.68 -9.88 1.18
C ASP A 44 22.52 -9.88 -0.09
N SER A 45 21.88 -10.00 -1.25
CA SER A 45 22.55 -10.01 -2.56
C SER A 45 23.17 -8.67 -2.95
N TYR A 46 22.89 -7.58 -2.23
CA TYR A 46 23.34 -6.22 -2.56
C TYR A 46 24.44 -5.69 -1.62
N LEU A 47 24.72 -6.38 -0.50
CA LEU A 47 25.62 -5.87 0.55
C LEU A 47 27.04 -5.56 0.06
N ASN A 48 27.52 -6.33 -0.91
CA ASN A 48 28.87 -6.15 -1.47
C ASN A 48 28.90 -5.26 -2.71
N PHE A 49 27.77 -4.63 -3.08
CA PHE A 49 27.69 -3.77 -4.25
C PHE A 49 27.70 -2.30 -3.84
N ASP A 50 28.59 -1.51 -4.42
CA ASP A 50 28.68 -0.07 -4.17
C ASP A 50 27.58 0.70 -4.89
N VAL A 51 26.35 0.58 -4.35
CA VAL A 51 25.16 1.21 -4.89
C VAL A 51 25.28 2.72 -4.97
N ILE A 52 25.90 3.35 -3.94
CA ILE A 52 25.95 4.80 -3.80
C ILE A 52 26.80 5.42 -4.92
N THR A 53 28.00 4.91 -5.14
CA THR A 53 28.87 5.40 -6.21
C THR A 53 28.20 5.25 -7.57
N HIS A 54 27.56 4.10 -7.83
CA HIS A 54 26.87 3.91 -9.10
C HIS A 54 25.65 4.81 -9.25
N LEU A 55 24.83 5.03 -8.22
CA LEU A 55 23.71 5.96 -8.28
C LEU A 55 24.16 7.40 -8.55
N LYS A 56 25.19 7.86 -7.86
CA LYS A 56 25.77 9.22 -8.05
C LYS A 56 26.41 9.41 -9.43
N ARG A 57 26.91 8.35 -10.04
CA ARG A 57 27.44 8.37 -11.40
C ARG A 57 26.32 8.43 -12.46
N VAL A 58 25.28 7.65 -12.26
CA VAL A 58 24.21 7.45 -13.26
C VAL A 58 23.13 8.54 -13.17
N CYS A 59 22.86 9.07 -11.97
CA CYS A 59 21.80 10.04 -11.73
C CYS A 59 22.34 11.38 -11.20
N LYS A 60 21.78 12.49 -11.67
CA LYS A 60 22.10 13.82 -11.11
C LYS A 60 21.63 13.96 -9.66
N LYS A 61 20.48 13.38 -9.34
CA LYS A 61 19.93 13.27 -7.99
C LYS A 61 19.34 11.90 -7.77
N TYR A 62 19.31 11.42 -6.53
CA TYR A 62 18.59 10.21 -6.24
C TYR A 62 17.83 10.28 -4.91
N ALA A 63 16.67 9.63 -4.91
CA ALA A 63 15.87 9.36 -3.72
C ALA A 63 15.99 7.91 -3.30
N PHE A 64 15.74 7.64 -2.02
CA PHE A 64 15.41 6.30 -1.61
C PHE A 64 13.93 6.18 -1.23
N MET A 65 13.40 4.99 -1.40
CA MET A 65 12.10 4.55 -0.91
C MET A 65 12.22 3.14 -0.38
N GLN A 66 11.59 2.84 0.74
CA GLN A 66 11.59 1.49 1.30
C GLN A 66 10.32 0.73 0.86
N GLU A 67 10.46 -0.54 0.48
CA GLU A 67 9.33 -1.44 0.29
C GLU A 67 8.76 -1.85 1.67
N GLY A 68 7.67 -1.23 2.09
CA GLY A 68 7.02 -1.47 3.37
C GLY A 68 7.26 -0.38 4.41
N PRO A 69 6.82 -0.60 5.67
CA PRO A 69 6.93 0.41 6.72
C PRO A 69 8.36 0.65 7.18
N SER A 70 8.62 1.84 7.70
CA SER A 70 9.94 2.29 8.15
C SER A 70 10.62 1.35 9.15
N TRP A 71 9.87 0.65 9.99
CA TRP A 71 10.42 -0.24 11.01
C TRP A 71 11.03 -1.55 10.46
N TYR A 72 10.82 -1.89 9.18
CA TYR A 72 11.38 -3.13 8.60
C TYR A 72 12.91 -3.21 8.67
N PHE A 73 13.61 -2.08 8.56
CA PHE A 73 15.07 -2.09 8.64
C PHE A 73 15.58 -2.38 10.06
N GLN A 74 14.75 -2.25 11.09
CA GLN A 74 15.12 -2.54 12.47
C GLN A 74 15.30 -4.06 12.72
N ASP A 75 14.73 -4.90 11.86
CA ASP A 75 14.90 -6.36 11.90
C ASP A 75 16.13 -6.84 11.10
N LEU A 76 16.90 -5.92 10.47
CA LEU A 76 18.07 -6.24 9.68
C LEU A 76 19.29 -6.53 10.58
N SER A 77 20.24 -7.35 10.09
CA SER A 77 21.55 -7.50 10.72
C SER A 77 22.29 -6.16 10.71
N LEU A 78 23.32 -6.03 11.56
CA LEU A 78 24.12 -4.79 11.63
C LEU A 78 24.68 -4.37 10.27
N ASN A 79 25.25 -5.31 9.51
CA ASN A 79 25.81 -5.01 8.17
C ASN A 79 24.71 -4.53 7.20
N GLN A 80 23.55 -5.16 7.22
CA GLN A 80 22.41 -4.75 6.41
C GLN A 80 21.90 -3.37 6.82
N SER A 81 21.82 -3.10 8.13
CA SER A 81 21.41 -1.80 8.66
C SER A 81 22.38 -0.69 8.27
N LEU A 82 23.70 -0.94 8.33
CA LEU A 82 24.71 0.02 7.90
C LEU A 82 24.65 0.29 6.40
N TRP A 83 24.47 -0.73 5.57
CA TRP A 83 24.29 -0.57 4.13
C TRP A 83 23.06 0.29 3.83
N PHE A 84 21.94 -0.03 4.44
CA PHE A 84 20.69 0.71 4.25
C PHE A 84 20.83 2.17 4.73
N TYR A 85 21.40 2.36 5.91
CA TYR A 85 21.62 3.68 6.49
C TYR A 85 22.51 4.56 5.61
N ASN A 86 23.59 4.01 5.05
CA ASN A 86 24.47 4.72 4.12
C ASN A 86 23.73 5.19 2.87
N ILE A 87 22.84 4.37 2.31
CA ILE A 87 22.01 4.77 1.16
C ILE A 87 21.09 5.94 1.55
N MET A 88 20.41 5.86 2.71
CA MET A 88 19.56 6.94 3.20
C MET A 88 20.34 8.24 3.39
N LEU A 89 21.49 8.19 4.06
CA LEU A 89 22.33 9.37 4.31
C LEU A 89 22.84 10.04 3.04
N ASN A 90 23.10 9.28 2.00
CA ASN A 90 23.63 9.80 0.75
C ASN A 90 22.55 10.19 -0.27
N SER A 91 21.28 9.88 -0.03
CA SER A 91 20.19 10.31 -0.91
C SER A 91 19.97 11.83 -0.84
N ASP A 92 19.48 12.43 -1.91
CA ASP A 92 19.14 13.85 -1.95
C ASP A 92 17.80 14.13 -1.26
N PHE A 93 16.86 13.20 -1.35
CA PHE A 93 15.55 13.27 -0.70
C PHE A 93 15.00 11.87 -0.46
N VAL A 94 13.85 11.81 0.24
CA VAL A 94 13.19 10.56 0.64
C VAL A 94 11.78 10.50 0.06
N LEU A 95 11.35 9.30 -0.29
CA LEU A 95 9.96 9.00 -0.62
C LEU A 95 9.35 8.06 0.43
N ALA A 96 8.25 8.46 1.00
CA ALA A 96 7.50 7.68 1.98
C ALA A 96 6.11 7.29 1.44
N HIS A 97 5.52 6.23 1.98
CA HIS A 97 4.19 5.77 1.58
C HIS A 97 3.06 6.50 2.30
N ASN A 98 3.32 7.06 3.47
CA ASN A 98 2.31 7.66 4.34
C ASN A 98 2.93 8.74 5.24
N ASP A 99 2.09 9.50 5.93
CA ASP A 99 2.52 10.60 6.81
C ASP A 99 3.41 10.12 7.95
N ARG A 100 3.11 8.96 8.55
CA ARG A 100 3.88 8.42 9.67
C ARG A 100 5.32 8.05 9.28
N ASP A 101 5.49 7.40 8.13
CA ASP A 101 6.83 7.10 7.60
C ASP A 101 7.56 8.38 7.18
N LYS A 102 6.82 9.37 6.64
CA LYS A 102 7.38 10.69 6.33
C LYS A 102 7.96 11.35 7.57
N GLU A 103 7.18 11.48 8.64
CA GLU A 103 7.61 12.06 9.92
C GLU A 103 8.82 11.32 10.49
N TYR A 104 8.79 9.99 10.42
CA TYR A 104 9.90 9.16 10.86
C TYR A 104 11.19 9.46 10.10
N TYR A 105 11.17 9.50 8.78
CA TYR A 105 12.36 9.76 7.97
C TYR A 105 12.85 11.21 8.07
N GLU A 106 11.95 12.17 8.18
CA GLU A 106 12.32 13.58 8.41
C GLU A 106 13.03 13.75 9.76
N GLY A 107 12.55 13.07 10.81
CA GLY A 107 13.18 13.07 12.12
C GLY A 107 14.52 12.31 12.16
N LEU A 108 14.63 11.21 11.43
CA LEU A 108 15.84 10.41 11.39
C LEU A 108 16.99 11.07 10.60
N LEU A 109 16.67 11.75 9.49
CA LEU A 109 17.68 12.14 8.49
C LEU A 109 17.82 13.66 8.33
N GLU A 110 16.96 14.46 8.91
CA GLU A 110 16.88 15.91 8.68
C GLU A 110 16.80 16.27 7.18
N LYS A 111 16.18 15.39 6.37
CA LYS A 111 16.05 15.53 4.92
C LYS A 111 14.61 15.72 4.52
N LYS A 112 14.43 16.36 3.36
CA LYS A 112 13.10 16.50 2.75
C LYS A 112 12.52 15.14 2.40
N CYS A 113 11.33 14.85 2.91
CA CYS A 113 10.60 13.64 2.61
C CYS A 113 9.27 14.00 1.92
N TYR A 114 9.00 13.35 0.79
CA TYR A 114 7.75 13.50 0.06
C TYR A 114 6.92 12.23 0.15
N ILE A 115 5.62 12.38 0.21
CA ILE A 115 4.72 11.23 0.12
C ILE A 115 4.57 10.85 -1.35
N ASN A 116 4.93 9.59 -1.66
CA ASN A 116 4.59 8.95 -2.92
C ASN A 116 3.26 8.21 -2.73
N PRO A 117 2.13 8.75 -3.17
CA PRO A 117 0.84 8.11 -2.97
C PRO A 117 0.77 6.79 -3.73
N THR A 118 0.03 5.84 -3.18
CA THR A 118 -0.28 4.60 -3.90
C THR A 118 -1.13 4.94 -5.13
N LEU A 119 -0.79 4.37 -6.27
CA LEU A 119 -1.47 4.58 -7.54
C LEU A 119 -2.13 3.29 -8.03
N MET A 120 -3.25 3.42 -8.73
CA MET A 120 -3.84 2.37 -9.57
C MET A 120 -3.87 2.82 -11.02
N ILE A 121 -3.73 1.88 -11.96
CA ILE A 121 -3.86 2.16 -13.40
C ILE A 121 -5.33 1.99 -13.77
N GLU A 122 -6.05 3.10 -13.76
CA GLU A 122 -7.51 3.13 -13.91
C GLU A 122 -7.98 2.55 -15.25
N ASP A 123 -7.22 2.77 -16.32
CA ASP A 123 -7.54 2.25 -17.64
C ASP A 123 -7.71 0.73 -17.71
N LEU A 124 -7.03 -0.02 -16.86
CA LEU A 124 -7.13 -1.48 -16.82
C LEU A 124 -8.41 -1.99 -16.14
N ILE A 125 -9.10 -1.13 -15.40
CA ILE A 125 -10.25 -1.49 -14.55
C ILE A 125 -11.50 -0.65 -14.80
N LYS A 126 -11.46 0.27 -15.76
CA LYS A 126 -12.60 1.16 -16.08
C LYS A 126 -13.88 0.44 -16.52
N THR A 127 -13.77 -0.81 -16.94
CA THR A 127 -14.90 -1.63 -17.41
C THR A 127 -15.55 -2.47 -16.34
N ILE A 128 -15.15 -2.32 -15.06
CA ILE A 128 -15.77 -3.06 -13.96
C ILE A 128 -17.25 -2.66 -13.84
N PRO A 129 -18.20 -3.62 -13.99
CA PRO A 129 -19.62 -3.31 -14.00
C PRO A 129 -20.13 -2.97 -12.60
N SER A 130 -21.22 -2.20 -12.53
CA SER A 130 -22.00 -2.11 -11.30
C SER A 130 -22.79 -3.43 -11.11
N LEU A 131 -22.75 -3.98 -9.91
CA LEU A 131 -23.48 -5.21 -9.58
C LEU A 131 -23.99 -5.17 -8.14
N GLU A 132 -24.94 -6.04 -7.83
CA GLU A 132 -25.36 -6.26 -6.46
C GLU A 132 -24.25 -6.96 -5.68
N ARG A 133 -23.97 -6.46 -4.48
CA ARG A 133 -22.87 -6.92 -3.64
C ARG A 133 -23.40 -7.66 -2.43
N SER A 134 -22.64 -8.69 -2.04
CA SER A 134 -22.89 -9.48 -0.82
C SER A 134 -21.55 -9.78 -0.14
N ASN A 135 -21.62 -10.39 1.02
CA ASN A 135 -20.46 -10.92 1.73
C ASN A 135 -19.43 -9.88 2.21
N VAL A 136 -18.52 -10.36 3.04
CA VAL A 136 -17.45 -9.56 3.64
C VAL A 136 -16.08 -10.04 3.15
N ILE A 137 -15.18 -9.13 2.84
CA ILE A 137 -13.79 -9.44 2.54
C ILE A 137 -12.86 -8.86 3.60
N ILE A 138 -11.91 -9.67 4.09
CA ILE A 138 -10.83 -9.18 4.94
C ILE A 138 -9.58 -8.89 4.11
N GLY A 139 -8.84 -7.83 4.46
CA GLY A 139 -7.75 -7.30 3.63
C GLY A 139 -6.44 -8.08 3.67
N GLY A 140 -6.34 -9.16 4.43
CA GLY A 140 -5.12 -9.94 4.55
C GLY A 140 -5.34 -11.30 5.16
N ASN A 141 -4.28 -12.13 5.16
CA ASN A 141 -4.28 -13.42 5.81
C ASN A 141 -4.08 -13.28 7.35
N LEU A 142 -4.15 -14.41 8.07
CA LEU A 142 -4.09 -14.43 9.54
C LEU A 142 -2.69 -14.23 10.13
N ARG A 143 -1.69 -13.86 9.32
CA ARG A 143 -0.37 -13.46 9.86
C ARG A 143 -0.50 -12.16 10.65
N ARG A 144 0.21 -12.06 11.78
CA ARG A 144 0.13 -10.92 12.73
C ARG A 144 0.30 -9.55 12.05
N TRP A 145 1.17 -9.46 11.06
CA TRP A 145 1.47 -8.20 10.35
C TRP A 145 0.42 -7.76 9.33
N TYR A 146 -0.56 -8.61 9.04
CA TYR A 146 -1.70 -8.23 8.19
C TYR A 146 -2.97 -7.91 8.99
N GLY A 147 -2.99 -8.23 10.29
CA GLY A 147 -4.16 -8.01 11.15
C GLY A 147 -5.38 -8.86 10.75
N GLY A 148 -5.14 -9.97 10.05
CA GLY A 148 -6.22 -10.80 9.50
C GLY A 148 -7.10 -11.42 10.57
N PHE A 149 -6.52 -11.87 11.70
CA PHE A 149 -7.31 -12.42 12.81
C PHE A 149 -8.27 -11.39 13.41
N ASN A 150 -7.80 -10.18 13.70
CA ASN A 150 -8.65 -9.11 14.20
C ASN A 150 -9.74 -8.74 13.18
N SER A 151 -9.37 -8.67 11.90
CA SER A 151 -10.32 -8.40 10.82
C SER A 151 -11.39 -9.50 10.71
N LEU A 152 -11.03 -10.78 10.84
CA LEU A 152 -11.95 -11.92 10.85
C LEU A 152 -12.94 -11.83 12.01
N MET A 153 -12.45 -11.53 13.20
CA MET A 153 -13.30 -11.42 14.41
C MET A 153 -14.32 -10.28 14.30
N ILE A 154 -13.97 -9.19 13.64
CA ILE A 154 -14.88 -8.07 13.39
C ILE A 154 -15.83 -8.37 12.23
N ALA A 155 -15.39 -9.12 11.21
CA ALA A 155 -16.19 -9.48 10.06
C ALA A 155 -17.44 -10.29 10.42
N GLN A 156 -17.40 -11.04 11.52
CA GLN A 156 -18.55 -11.80 12.02
C GLN A 156 -19.76 -10.93 12.38
N GLU A 157 -19.56 -9.63 12.67
CA GLU A 157 -20.66 -8.71 12.99
C GLU A 157 -21.57 -8.41 11.79
N PHE A 158 -21.13 -8.75 10.56
CA PHE A 158 -21.94 -8.54 9.36
C PHE A 158 -22.95 -9.67 9.11
N GLU A 159 -22.79 -10.84 9.76
CA GLU A 159 -23.67 -12.01 9.60
C GLU A 159 -23.77 -12.48 8.13
N GLU A 160 -22.65 -12.35 7.41
CA GLU A 160 -22.48 -12.72 6.00
C GLU A 160 -21.29 -13.66 5.85
N ASP A 161 -21.13 -14.32 4.72
CA ASP A 161 -19.95 -15.14 4.43
C ASP A 161 -18.68 -14.28 4.40
N ILE A 162 -17.64 -14.75 5.09
CA ILE A 162 -16.38 -14.06 5.21
C ILE A 162 -15.35 -14.68 4.26
N TRP A 163 -14.66 -13.81 3.52
CA TRP A 163 -13.68 -14.19 2.53
C TRP A 163 -12.34 -13.51 2.81
N ALA A 164 -11.24 -14.20 2.45
CA ALA A 164 -9.88 -13.66 2.47
C ALA A 164 -9.20 -13.85 1.13
N PRO A 165 -8.33 -12.93 0.69
CA PRO A 165 -7.49 -13.14 -0.49
C PRO A 165 -6.42 -14.19 -0.20
N GLN A 166 -6.09 -15.01 -1.17
CA GLN A 166 -4.88 -15.83 -1.09
C GLN A 166 -3.65 -14.94 -1.29
N MET A 167 -2.82 -14.84 -0.26
CA MET A 167 -1.57 -14.09 -0.28
C MET A 167 -0.38 -15.03 -0.18
N GLY A 168 0.75 -14.66 -0.80
CA GLY A 168 1.95 -15.50 -0.91
C GLY A 168 2.63 -15.92 0.42
N ARG A 169 2.09 -15.54 1.56
CA ARG A 169 2.58 -15.90 2.90
C ARG A 169 1.46 -16.44 3.79
N MET A 170 0.43 -17.01 3.18
CA MET A 170 -0.66 -17.63 3.91
C MET A 170 -0.15 -18.84 4.71
N ARG A 171 -0.72 -19.06 5.88
CA ARG A 171 -0.43 -20.27 6.69
C ARG A 171 -1.20 -21.45 6.08
N GLU A 172 -0.60 -22.64 6.13
CA GLU A 172 -1.27 -23.86 5.64
C GLU A 172 -2.56 -24.18 6.40
N ASP A 173 -2.54 -23.94 7.72
CA ASP A 173 -3.68 -24.17 8.61
C ASP A 173 -4.83 -23.18 8.43
N GLU A 174 -4.62 -22.03 7.77
CA GLU A 174 -5.72 -21.09 7.47
C GLU A 174 -6.78 -21.66 6.55
N LYS A 175 -6.38 -22.56 5.65
CA LYS A 175 -7.28 -23.16 4.66
C LYS A 175 -8.37 -24.05 5.28
N SER A 176 -8.10 -24.58 6.47
CA SER A 176 -9.02 -25.45 7.21
C SER A 176 -9.86 -24.71 8.26
N LEU A 177 -9.72 -23.37 8.34
CA LEU A 177 -10.49 -22.60 9.33
C LEU A 177 -11.96 -22.49 8.89
N GLU A 178 -12.85 -23.06 9.69
CA GLU A 178 -14.29 -22.93 9.49
C GLU A 178 -14.75 -21.47 9.56
N GLY A 179 -15.67 -21.09 8.69
CA GLY A 179 -16.21 -19.74 8.63
C GLY A 179 -15.34 -18.72 7.90
N LEU A 180 -14.23 -19.15 7.29
CA LEU A 180 -13.38 -18.31 6.43
C LEU A 180 -13.19 -18.96 5.05
N ASN A 181 -13.72 -18.33 4.03
CA ASN A 181 -13.54 -18.73 2.64
C ASN A 181 -12.30 -18.05 2.05
N HIS A 182 -11.61 -18.71 1.12
CA HIS A 182 -10.44 -18.17 0.48
C HIS A 182 -10.66 -17.99 -1.02
N LEU A 183 -10.33 -16.80 -1.52
CA LEU A 183 -10.20 -16.56 -2.96
C LEU A 183 -8.90 -17.19 -3.46
N PRO A 184 -8.87 -17.71 -4.69
CA PRO A 184 -7.60 -18.15 -5.29
C PRO A 184 -6.65 -16.96 -5.48
N TYR A 185 -5.36 -17.25 -5.68
CA TYR A 185 -4.42 -16.22 -6.13
C TYR A 185 -4.85 -15.67 -7.49
N MET A 186 -4.85 -14.36 -7.62
CA MET A 186 -5.30 -13.66 -8.83
C MET A 186 -4.31 -12.58 -9.23
N GLU A 187 -4.24 -12.29 -10.52
CA GLU A 187 -3.65 -11.06 -11.04
C GLU A 187 -4.50 -9.85 -10.61
N TRP A 188 -3.90 -8.67 -10.56
CA TRP A 188 -4.56 -7.50 -9.98
C TRP A 188 -5.89 -7.11 -10.66
N VAL A 189 -5.98 -7.23 -11.98
CA VAL A 189 -7.24 -6.92 -12.70
C VAL A 189 -8.34 -7.89 -12.28
N ASP A 190 -8.06 -9.20 -12.29
CA ASP A 190 -9.02 -10.22 -11.85
C ASP A 190 -9.39 -10.05 -10.37
N TRP A 191 -8.43 -9.65 -9.55
CA TRP A 191 -8.67 -9.27 -8.17
C TRP A 191 -9.68 -8.13 -8.06
N MET A 192 -9.57 -7.06 -8.86
CA MET A 192 -10.50 -5.93 -8.83
C MET A 192 -11.93 -6.33 -9.23
N TYR A 193 -12.08 -7.19 -10.25
CA TYR A 193 -13.38 -7.76 -10.61
C TYR A 193 -13.96 -8.64 -9.49
N SER A 194 -13.12 -9.43 -8.84
CA SER A 194 -13.49 -10.28 -7.73
C SER A 194 -13.89 -9.47 -6.49
N LEU A 195 -13.07 -8.47 -6.16
CA LEU A 195 -13.31 -7.56 -5.03
C LEU A 195 -14.65 -6.81 -5.19
N ASN A 196 -15.02 -6.45 -6.40
CA ASN A 196 -16.26 -5.73 -6.67
C ASN A 196 -17.55 -6.48 -6.25
N LYS A 197 -17.47 -7.79 -6.01
CA LYS A 197 -18.62 -8.61 -5.55
C LYS A 197 -18.91 -8.43 -4.05
N PHE A 198 -17.96 -7.91 -3.28
CA PHE A 198 -18.10 -7.79 -1.83
C PHE A 198 -18.79 -6.50 -1.43
N LYS A 199 -19.64 -6.61 -0.41
CA LYS A 199 -20.42 -5.50 0.13
C LYS A 199 -19.65 -4.72 1.19
N TYR A 200 -18.88 -5.42 2.03
CA TYR A 200 -18.12 -4.88 3.14
C TYR A 200 -16.67 -5.30 3.09
N ALA A 201 -15.78 -4.47 3.60
CA ALA A 201 -14.37 -4.76 3.72
C ALA A 201 -13.84 -4.41 5.12
N ILE A 202 -12.87 -5.21 5.60
CA ILE A 202 -12.17 -4.95 6.86
C ILE A 202 -10.68 -5.19 6.68
N HIS A 203 -9.86 -4.23 7.10
CA HIS A 203 -8.40 -4.35 7.07
C HIS A 203 -7.75 -3.69 8.28
N LEU A 204 -7.82 -4.37 9.43
CA LEU A 204 -7.19 -3.92 10.68
C LEU A 204 -5.69 -4.27 10.68
N ASN A 205 -4.99 -3.87 9.63
CA ASN A 205 -3.55 -4.08 9.52
C ASN A 205 -2.83 -3.16 10.52
N PRO A 206 -2.01 -3.68 11.46
CA PRO A 206 -1.30 -2.85 12.42
C PRO A 206 -0.18 -1.99 11.82
N ASN A 207 0.17 -2.24 10.57
CA ASN A 207 1.26 -1.52 9.90
C ASN A 207 0.75 -0.34 9.09
N SER A 208 1.46 0.77 9.17
CA SER A 208 1.29 1.89 8.25
C SER A 208 1.99 1.56 6.94
N ILE A 209 1.23 1.20 5.93
CA ILE A 209 1.71 0.78 4.61
C ILE A 209 1.05 1.62 3.51
N GLY A 210 1.42 1.38 2.25
CA GLY A 210 0.82 2.06 1.10
C GLY A 210 -0.69 1.87 0.93
N GLY A 211 -1.29 0.89 1.62
CA GLY A 211 -2.74 0.74 1.73
C GLY A 211 -3.44 0.35 0.43
N THR A 212 -2.83 -0.50 -0.40
CA THR A 212 -3.41 -0.93 -1.69
C THR A 212 -4.81 -1.53 -1.53
N PHE A 213 -5.07 -2.31 -0.48
CA PHE A 213 -6.38 -2.91 -0.26
C PHE A 213 -7.48 -1.85 -0.04
N SER A 214 -7.27 -0.92 0.88
CA SER A 214 -8.22 0.17 1.14
C SER A 214 -8.38 1.09 -0.07
N LEU A 215 -7.31 1.30 -0.85
CA LEU A 215 -7.39 2.06 -2.10
C LEU A 215 -8.29 1.37 -3.13
N ASN A 216 -8.13 0.06 -3.32
CA ASN A 216 -8.99 -0.74 -4.20
C ASN A 216 -10.47 -0.66 -3.77
N CYS A 217 -10.72 -0.76 -2.46
CA CYS A 217 -12.06 -0.58 -1.90
C CYS A 217 -12.60 0.84 -2.14
N GLY A 218 -11.76 1.86 -2.00
CA GLY A 218 -12.09 3.27 -2.26
C GLY A 218 -12.55 3.51 -3.69
N TYR A 219 -11.79 3.02 -4.66
CA TYR A 219 -12.14 3.08 -6.08
C TYR A 219 -13.50 2.45 -6.37
N LEU A 220 -13.75 1.26 -5.83
CA LEU A 220 -15.01 0.53 -6.00
C LEU A 220 -16.16 1.09 -5.14
N GLY A 221 -15.86 1.92 -4.14
CA GLY A 221 -16.83 2.40 -3.16
C GLY A 221 -17.35 1.28 -2.25
N ILE A 222 -16.46 0.37 -1.84
CA ILE A 222 -16.77 -0.68 -0.85
C ILE A 222 -16.37 -0.14 0.52
N PRO A 223 -17.31 0.11 1.46
CA PRO A 223 -16.98 0.59 2.79
C PRO A 223 -15.97 -0.33 3.48
N CYS A 224 -14.83 0.23 3.88
CA CYS A 224 -13.71 -0.50 4.47
C CYS A 224 -13.39 0.04 5.86
N ILE A 225 -13.53 -0.79 6.90
CA ILE A 225 -13.05 -0.49 8.25
C ILE A 225 -11.56 -0.80 8.32
N GLY A 226 -10.72 0.16 8.74
CA GLY A 226 -9.28 -0.08 8.73
C GLY A 226 -8.44 0.92 9.53
N ASN A 227 -7.11 0.75 9.41
CA ASN A 227 -6.11 1.48 10.19
C ASN A 227 -6.02 2.95 9.76
N ILE A 228 -6.26 3.86 10.71
CA ILE A 228 -6.19 5.32 10.53
C ILE A 228 -4.81 5.83 10.09
N HIS A 229 -3.74 5.10 10.38
CA HIS A 229 -2.38 5.47 10.00
C HIS A 229 -2.02 5.15 8.54
N SER A 230 -2.88 4.43 7.82
CA SER A 230 -2.77 4.29 6.37
C SER A 230 -3.44 5.47 5.67
N ASN A 231 -2.70 6.24 4.86
CA ASN A 231 -3.26 7.42 4.18
C ASN A 231 -4.45 7.06 3.28
N THR A 232 -4.38 5.92 2.57
CA THR A 232 -5.48 5.47 1.71
C THR A 232 -6.73 5.15 2.50
N GLN A 233 -6.58 4.53 3.67
CA GLN A 233 -7.70 4.25 4.56
C GLN A 233 -8.28 5.54 5.12
N ARG A 234 -7.45 6.35 5.76
CA ARG A 234 -7.88 7.59 6.45
C ARG A 234 -8.56 8.58 5.50
N LEU A 235 -8.01 8.73 4.29
CA LEU A 235 -8.54 9.68 3.32
C LEU A 235 -9.78 9.14 2.59
N CYS A 236 -9.80 7.88 2.16
CA CYS A 236 -10.98 7.32 1.50
C CYS A 236 -12.14 7.05 2.46
N PHE A 237 -11.86 6.67 3.71
CA PHE A 237 -12.85 6.21 4.68
C PHE A 237 -12.73 6.93 6.02
N PRO A 238 -12.91 8.26 6.10
CA PRO A 238 -12.69 9.01 7.34
C PRO A 238 -13.53 8.50 8.51
N ASP A 239 -14.80 8.13 8.28
CA ASP A 239 -15.72 7.64 9.30
C ASP A 239 -15.55 6.14 9.65
N LEU A 240 -14.69 5.43 8.94
CA LEU A 240 -14.41 4.00 9.13
C LEU A 240 -12.94 3.73 9.50
N SER A 241 -12.19 4.78 9.81
CA SER A 241 -10.78 4.73 10.16
C SER A 241 -10.58 4.81 11.66
N LEU A 242 -9.83 3.86 12.22
CA LEU A 242 -9.59 3.77 13.66
C LEU A 242 -8.24 3.14 13.98
N GLU A 243 -7.82 3.21 15.23
CA GLU A 243 -6.64 2.46 15.70
C GLU A 243 -6.88 0.94 15.50
N PRO A 244 -5.95 0.20 14.89
CA PRO A 244 -6.18 -1.19 14.47
C PRO A 244 -6.42 -2.18 15.63
N ASP A 245 -6.13 -1.80 16.86
CA ASP A 245 -6.38 -2.54 18.09
C ASP A 245 -7.64 -2.09 18.84
N ASN A 246 -8.33 -1.03 18.40
CA ASN A 246 -9.59 -0.59 18.96
C ASN A 246 -10.76 -1.44 18.45
N LEU A 247 -10.76 -2.73 18.83
CA LEU A 247 -11.75 -3.70 18.35
C LEU A 247 -13.18 -3.39 18.82
N LYS A 248 -13.33 -2.71 19.95
CA LYS A 248 -14.65 -2.29 20.44
C LYS A 248 -15.32 -1.30 19.48
N GLU A 249 -14.58 -0.33 19.00
CA GLU A 249 -15.09 0.64 18.04
C GLU A 249 -15.29 0.03 16.66
N ALA A 250 -14.35 -0.84 16.22
CA ALA A 250 -14.49 -1.58 14.97
C ALA A 250 -15.80 -2.40 14.93
N ARG A 251 -16.19 -3.08 16.03
CA ARG A 251 -17.47 -3.79 16.14
C ARG A 251 -18.67 -2.86 16.00
N LYS A 252 -18.64 -1.69 16.64
CA LYS A 252 -19.74 -0.72 16.52
C LYS A 252 -19.89 -0.22 15.10
N LEU A 253 -18.78 0.09 14.41
CA LEU A 253 -18.82 0.51 13.01
C LEU A 253 -19.32 -0.59 12.08
N ALA A 254 -18.92 -1.84 12.30
CA ALA A 254 -19.43 -2.99 11.53
C ALA A 254 -20.95 -3.15 11.68
N LYS A 255 -21.44 -3.11 12.93
CA LYS A 255 -22.90 -3.14 13.20
C LYS A 255 -23.63 -1.97 12.55
N LYS A 256 -23.07 -0.77 12.65
CA LYS A 256 -23.66 0.42 12.04
C LYS A 256 -23.74 0.29 10.52
N LEU A 257 -22.66 -0.15 9.85
CA LEU A 257 -22.65 -0.38 8.40
C LEU A 257 -23.72 -1.42 7.97
N ARG A 258 -23.94 -2.46 8.78
CA ARG A 258 -24.93 -3.49 8.51
C ARG A 258 -26.36 -2.98 8.68
N LEU A 259 -26.64 -2.26 9.77
CA LEU A 259 -27.99 -1.91 10.19
C LEU A 259 -28.48 -0.57 9.65
N ASP A 260 -27.58 0.35 9.31
CA ASP A 260 -27.89 1.69 8.84
C ASP A 260 -27.52 1.82 7.35
N LYS A 261 -28.53 1.69 6.50
CA LYS A 261 -28.41 1.76 5.03
C LYS A 261 -27.89 3.14 4.57
N ASP A 262 -28.31 4.20 5.22
CA ASP A 262 -27.90 5.56 4.82
C ASP A 262 -26.45 5.81 5.17
N PHE A 263 -26.00 5.33 6.32
CA PHE A 263 -24.58 5.34 6.69
C PHE A 263 -23.73 4.53 5.71
N TYR A 264 -24.17 3.33 5.33
CA TYR A 264 -23.49 2.51 4.31
C TYR A 264 -23.35 3.26 2.98
N LEU A 265 -24.45 3.84 2.48
CA LEU A 265 -24.45 4.57 1.21
C LEU A 265 -23.59 5.83 1.27
N SER A 266 -23.61 6.54 2.40
CA SER A 266 -22.76 7.70 2.65
C SER A 266 -21.28 7.31 2.61
N CYS A 267 -20.88 6.27 3.35
CA CYS A 267 -19.49 5.78 3.35
C CYS A 267 -19.02 5.33 1.96
N SER A 268 -19.89 4.64 1.20
CA SER A 268 -19.61 4.21 -0.17
C SER A 268 -19.39 5.41 -1.12
N LYS A 269 -20.22 6.43 -1.02
CA LYS A 269 -20.14 7.64 -1.83
C LYS A 269 -18.86 8.43 -1.51
N ILE A 270 -18.62 8.71 -0.21
CA ILE A 270 -17.44 9.43 0.26
C ILE A 270 -16.16 8.73 -0.19
N ALA A 271 -16.12 7.39 -0.12
CA ALA A 271 -14.96 6.62 -0.55
C ALA A 271 -14.58 6.87 -2.01
N LYS A 272 -15.56 6.87 -2.92
CA LYS A 272 -15.36 7.16 -4.35
C LYS A 272 -14.96 8.61 -4.61
N GLU A 273 -15.61 9.55 -3.95
CA GLU A 273 -15.30 10.98 -4.09
C GLU A 273 -13.88 11.27 -3.62
N ASN A 274 -13.50 10.72 -2.47
CA ASN A 274 -12.18 10.90 -1.89
C ASN A 274 -11.09 10.14 -2.67
N TYR A 275 -11.38 8.94 -3.22
CA TYR A 275 -10.49 8.30 -4.17
C TYR A 275 -10.17 9.24 -5.35
N ASN A 276 -11.19 9.79 -5.99
CA ASN A 276 -11.01 10.69 -7.12
C ASN A 276 -10.22 11.95 -6.75
N LEU A 277 -10.47 12.48 -5.56
CA LEU A 277 -9.81 13.70 -5.07
C LEU A 277 -8.33 13.48 -4.74
N TYR A 278 -7.99 12.38 -4.07
CA TYR A 278 -6.66 12.18 -3.48
C TYR A 278 -5.79 11.18 -4.23
N PHE A 279 -6.37 10.21 -4.96
CA PHE A 279 -5.63 9.05 -5.47
C PHE A 279 -5.84 8.76 -6.95
N SER A 280 -6.65 9.53 -7.68
CA SER A 280 -6.77 9.38 -9.14
C SER A 280 -5.42 9.55 -9.84
N GLU A 281 -5.24 8.95 -11.02
CA GLU A 281 -4.03 9.13 -11.83
C GLU A 281 -3.71 10.60 -12.08
N ASN A 282 -4.74 11.43 -12.32
CA ASN A 282 -4.55 12.88 -12.51
C ASN A 282 -3.99 13.56 -11.25
N THR A 283 -4.46 13.18 -10.05
CA THR A 283 -3.97 13.71 -8.78
C THR A 283 -2.53 13.25 -8.54
N TYR A 284 -2.23 11.98 -8.80
CA TYR A 284 -0.89 11.43 -8.71
C TYR A 284 0.10 12.21 -9.59
N ASN A 285 -0.24 12.44 -10.84
CA ASN A 285 0.60 13.18 -11.78
C ASN A 285 0.82 14.64 -11.35
N LYS A 286 -0.19 15.28 -10.76
CA LYS A 286 -0.04 16.63 -10.18
C LYS A 286 0.92 16.65 -8.98
N ILE A 287 0.87 15.63 -8.12
CA ILE A 287 1.78 15.50 -6.98
C ILE A 287 3.21 15.34 -7.47
N TRP A 288 3.45 14.42 -8.40
CA TRP A 288 4.77 14.21 -8.97
C TRP A 288 5.32 15.43 -9.70
N SER A 289 4.49 16.13 -10.46
CA SER A 289 4.89 17.40 -11.10
C SER A 289 5.34 18.46 -10.09
N LYS A 290 4.75 18.47 -8.88
CA LYS A 290 5.20 19.35 -7.79
C LYS A 290 6.52 18.88 -7.17
N ILE A 291 6.67 17.58 -6.92
CA ILE A 291 7.91 17.01 -6.39
C ILE A 291 9.07 17.33 -7.33
N LEU A 292 8.94 17.01 -8.62
CA LEU A 292 10.00 17.23 -9.61
C LEU A 292 10.42 18.71 -9.77
N LYS A 293 9.52 19.65 -9.46
CA LYS A 293 9.87 21.10 -9.46
C LYS A 293 10.63 21.54 -8.20
N GLN A 294 10.61 20.75 -7.14
CA GLN A 294 11.21 21.08 -5.84
C GLN A 294 12.57 20.42 -5.61
N ILE A 295 12.87 19.42 -6.42
CA ILE A 295 14.14 18.70 -6.41
C ILE A 295 15.03 19.13 -7.57
#